data_c748b42698f69d3ede64aecaeb846038
#
_entry.id   c748b42698f69d3ede64aecaeb846038
#
_cell.length_a   1.000
_cell.length_b   1.000
_cell.length_c   1.000
_cell.angle_alpha   90.00
_cell.angle_beta   90.00
_cell.angle_gamma   90.00
#
_symmetry.space_group_name_H-M   'P 1'
#
loop_
_entity.id
_entity.type
_entity.pdbx_description
1 polymer ?
#
loop_
_entity_poly.entity_id
_entity_poly.type
_entity_poly.pdbx_seq_one_letter_code
_entity_poly.pdbx_strand_id
1 'polypeptide(L)'
;IESIDIITPTESFSLDKSGEKSARNAPGWRISQVRIDDEVQTQPTIPFDIDRIATLLALLSPLYVDDIAYDLTDEEKNDIVFAGKVHFKTTDGEHTLEIGTPADLSKHPEWTFYGEGTRYVRFDNSPTIAIMAPQRIVGIFPSLIDMRSKEVWQLDSTSFSSIEIAQGNQCLRYRPVAPNV
;
A
#
# COMPACT_ATOMS: atom_id res chain seq x y z
N ILE A 1 14.09 1.13 5.89
CA ILE A 1 12.98 0.29 6.39
C ILE A 1 13.36 -1.16 6.16
N GLU A 2 13.15 -2.03 7.17
CA GLU A 2 13.49 -3.47 7.16
C GLU A 2 12.22 -4.34 7.03
N SER A 3 11.15 -3.94 7.69
CA SER A 3 9.84 -4.59 7.61
C SER A 3 8.70 -3.56 7.71
N ILE A 4 7.52 -3.94 7.23
CA ILE A 4 6.30 -3.14 7.30
C ILE A 4 5.13 -4.08 7.56
N ASP A 5 4.33 -3.78 8.59
CA ASP A 5 3.06 -4.44 8.84
C ASP A 5 1.92 -3.45 8.60
N ILE A 6 0.97 -3.83 7.79
CA ILE A 6 -0.25 -3.07 7.54
C ILE A 6 -1.40 -3.82 8.18
N ILE A 7 -2.10 -3.17 9.09
CA ILE A 7 -3.13 -3.77 9.93
C ILE A 7 -4.41 -2.95 9.79
N THR A 8 -5.46 -3.61 9.32
CA THR A 8 -6.84 -3.11 9.31
C THR A 8 -7.70 -3.96 10.24
N PRO A 9 -8.96 -3.58 10.51
CA PRO A 9 -9.87 -4.42 11.29
C PRO A 9 -10.13 -5.80 10.67
N THR A 10 -10.09 -5.92 9.34
CA THR A 10 -10.47 -7.13 8.59
C THR A 10 -9.30 -7.88 7.98
N GLU A 11 -8.20 -7.20 7.71
CA GLU A 11 -7.02 -7.81 7.11
C GLU A 11 -5.74 -7.24 7.69
N SER A 12 -4.67 -8.02 7.67
CA SER A 12 -3.33 -7.53 7.89
C SER A 12 -2.34 -8.30 7.03
N PHE A 13 -1.26 -7.64 6.64
CA PHE A 13 -0.16 -8.29 5.96
C PHE A 13 1.18 -7.67 6.33
N SER A 14 2.21 -8.52 6.28
CA SER A 14 3.59 -8.14 6.60
C SER A 14 4.47 -8.21 5.37
N LEU A 15 5.26 -7.19 5.17
CA LEU A 15 6.28 -7.08 4.14
C LEU A 15 7.66 -7.14 4.80
N ASP A 16 8.49 -8.08 4.40
CA ASP A 16 9.86 -8.19 4.86
C ASP A 16 10.84 -8.00 3.72
N LYS A 17 11.95 -7.35 4.03
CA LYS A 17 13.09 -7.24 3.14
C LYS A 17 13.73 -8.61 3.01
N SER A 18 13.62 -9.23 1.83
CA SER A 18 14.33 -10.46 1.55
C SER A 18 15.79 -10.17 1.23
N GLY A 19 16.70 -11.05 1.66
CA GLY A 19 18.12 -10.94 1.27
C GLY A 19 18.37 -11.21 -0.22
N GLU A 20 17.37 -11.67 -0.96
CA GLU A 20 17.46 -11.97 -2.38
C GLU A 20 17.26 -10.69 -3.20
N LYS A 21 18.12 -10.50 -4.21
CA LYS A 21 17.94 -9.40 -5.16
C LYS A 21 16.84 -9.78 -6.14
N SER A 22 15.90 -8.88 -6.35
CA SER A 22 14.94 -9.02 -7.44
C SER A 22 15.64 -9.02 -8.80
N ALA A 23 14.96 -9.50 -9.84
CA ALA A 23 15.47 -9.50 -11.23
C ALA A 23 15.90 -8.09 -11.73
N ARG A 24 15.48 -7.01 -11.05
CA ARG A 24 15.87 -5.62 -11.32
C ARG A 24 16.97 -5.08 -10.39
N ASN A 25 17.72 -5.94 -9.69
CA ASN A 25 18.74 -5.56 -8.69
C ASN A 25 18.25 -4.69 -7.52
N ALA A 26 16.95 -4.51 -7.35
CA ALA A 26 16.37 -3.86 -6.18
C ALA A 26 16.41 -4.83 -4.97
N PRO A 27 16.53 -4.33 -3.72
CA PRO A 27 16.36 -5.18 -2.55
C PRO A 27 15.03 -5.90 -2.67
N GLY A 28 15.06 -7.23 -2.62
CA GLY A 28 13.84 -8.02 -2.70
C GLY A 28 12.96 -7.75 -1.48
N TRP A 29 11.67 -7.62 -1.72
CA TRP A 29 10.63 -7.58 -0.70
C TRP A 29 9.70 -8.77 -0.92
N ARG A 30 9.15 -9.29 0.14
CA ARG A 30 8.18 -10.38 0.08
C ARG A 30 7.06 -10.14 1.09
N ILE A 31 5.88 -10.67 0.79
CA ILE A 31 4.83 -10.80 1.77
C ILE A 31 5.18 -12.03 2.62
N SER A 32 5.46 -11.82 3.91
CA SER A 32 5.82 -12.90 4.83
C SER A 32 4.62 -13.48 5.55
N GLN A 33 3.58 -12.67 5.76
CA GLN A 33 2.37 -13.09 6.44
C GLN A 33 1.16 -12.35 5.87
N VAL A 34 0.03 -13.02 5.82
CA VAL A 34 -1.29 -12.44 5.51
C VAL A 34 -2.29 -12.98 6.52
N ARG A 35 -3.14 -12.09 7.03
CA ARG A 35 -4.32 -12.45 7.82
C ARG A 35 -5.54 -11.81 7.17
N ILE A 36 -6.55 -12.63 6.90
CA ILE A 36 -7.86 -12.19 6.42
C ILE A 36 -8.88 -12.78 7.41
N ASP A 37 -9.68 -11.92 8.00
CA ASP A 37 -10.50 -12.27 9.15
C ASP A 37 -9.64 -12.92 10.24
N ASP A 38 -9.90 -14.18 10.62
CA ASP A 38 -9.12 -14.90 11.64
C ASP A 38 -8.14 -15.92 11.05
N GLU A 39 -8.05 -16.03 9.71
CA GLU A 39 -7.15 -16.98 9.06
C GLU A 39 -5.78 -16.34 8.80
N VAL A 40 -4.74 -17.01 9.29
CA VAL A 40 -3.34 -16.57 9.11
C VAL A 40 -2.63 -17.50 8.12
N GLN A 41 -2.07 -16.93 7.06
CA GLN A 41 -1.20 -17.62 6.10
C GLN A 41 0.22 -17.07 6.24
N THR A 42 1.17 -17.95 6.52
CA THR A 42 2.60 -17.60 6.55
C THR A 42 3.25 -17.89 5.21
N GLN A 43 4.10 -17.01 4.74
CA GLN A 43 4.83 -17.10 3.47
C GLN A 43 3.90 -17.39 2.25
N PRO A 44 2.82 -16.64 2.08
CA PRO A 44 1.93 -16.85 0.96
C PRO A 44 2.67 -16.57 -0.36
N THR A 45 2.48 -17.44 -1.34
CA THR A 45 2.99 -17.20 -2.71
C THR A 45 2.05 -16.24 -3.43
N ILE A 46 2.07 -14.97 -3.05
CA ILE A 46 1.26 -13.93 -3.68
C ILE A 46 2.21 -13.08 -4.53
N PRO A 47 2.07 -13.06 -5.85
CA PRO A 47 2.81 -12.11 -6.67
C PRO A 47 2.37 -10.70 -6.32
N PHE A 48 3.32 -9.81 -6.05
CA PHE A 48 3.05 -8.43 -5.67
C PHE A 48 3.73 -7.44 -6.61
N ASP A 49 3.23 -6.23 -6.63
CA ASP A 49 3.71 -5.15 -7.45
C ASP A 49 4.87 -4.42 -6.75
N ILE A 50 6.09 -4.58 -7.27
CA ILE A 50 7.30 -3.94 -6.74
C ILE A 50 7.18 -2.41 -6.76
N ASP A 51 6.53 -1.83 -7.75
CA ASP A 51 6.38 -0.38 -7.87
C ASP A 51 5.46 0.17 -6.77
N ARG A 52 4.50 -0.63 -6.31
CA ARG A 52 3.66 -0.30 -5.14
C ARG A 52 4.47 -0.29 -3.85
N ILE A 53 5.35 -1.27 -3.67
CA ILE A 53 6.27 -1.26 -2.51
C ILE A 53 7.20 -0.06 -2.57
N ALA A 54 7.77 0.26 -3.73
CA ALA A 54 8.64 1.43 -3.89
C ALA A 54 7.89 2.73 -3.54
N THR A 55 6.62 2.85 -3.96
CA THR A 55 5.76 3.99 -3.62
C THR A 55 5.51 4.07 -2.12
N LEU A 56 5.15 2.96 -1.46
CA LEU A 56 4.94 2.88 -0.02
C LEU A 56 6.20 3.32 0.74
N LEU A 57 7.36 2.79 0.38
CA LEU A 57 8.63 3.16 0.99
C LEU A 57 8.97 4.64 0.83
N ALA A 58 8.72 5.20 -0.36
CA ALA A 58 8.97 6.62 -0.64
C ALA A 58 8.06 7.55 0.17
N LEU A 59 6.84 7.10 0.49
CA LEU A 59 5.89 7.86 1.31
C LEU A 59 6.14 7.74 2.82
N LEU A 60 6.75 6.62 3.26
CA LEU A 60 7.11 6.41 4.66
C LEU A 60 8.47 7.03 5.04
N SER A 61 9.30 7.39 4.05
CA SER A 61 10.64 7.93 4.33
C SER A 61 11.04 9.02 3.33
N PRO A 62 10.86 10.31 3.68
CA PRO A 62 10.28 10.82 4.93
C PRO A 62 8.76 10.75 4.97
N LEU A 63 8.19 10.54 6.16
CA LEU A 63 6.75 10.59 6.38
C LEU A 63 6.32 12.07 6.57
N TYR A 64 5.37 12.50 5.76
CA TYR A 64 4.75 13.82 5.85
C TYR A 64 3.26 13.70 6.16
N VAL A 65 2.76 14.60 6.98
CA VAL A 65 1.33 14.86 7.18
C VAL A 65 0.93 16.11 6.41
N ASP A 66 -0.36 16.26 6.16
CA ASP A 66 -0.84 17.42 5.38
C ASP A 66 -1.09 18.63 6.28
N ASP A 67 -1.53 18.40 7.53
CA ASP A 67 -1.69 19.46 8.55
C ASP A 67 -1.69 18.86 9.96
N ILE A 68 -1.59 19.74 10.96
CA ILE A 68 -1.72 19.38 12.38
C ILE A 68 -3.07 19.84 12.90
N ALA A 69 -3.79 18.95 13.54
CA ALA A 69 -5.11 19.23 14.11
C ALA A 69 -4.98 19.91 15.49
N TYR A 70 -4.59 21.19 15.51
CA TYR A 70 -4.35 21.93 16.76
C TYR A 70 -5.62 22.24 17.55
N ASP A 71 -6.73 22.48 16.84
CA ASP A 71 -7.96 23.05 17.43
C ASP A 71 -8.99 21.98 17.85
N LEU A 72 -8.59 20.71 17.90
CA LEU A 72 -9.47 19.64 18.38
C LEU A 72 -9.78 19.81 19.86
N THR A 73 -11.05 19.81 20.20
CA THR A 73 -11.53 19.71 21.57
C THR A 73 -11.20 18.34 22.18
N ASP A 74 -11.22 18.21 23.49
CA ASP A 74 -10.99 16.92 24.14
C ASP A 74 -12.09 15.89 23.80
N GLU A 75 -13.33 16.33 23.55
CA GLU A 75 -14.42 15.48 23.08
C GLU A 75 -14.11 14.92 21.69
N GLU A 76 -13.72 15.76 20.74
CA GLU A 76 -13.34 15.33 19.39
C GLU A 76 -12.15 14.37 19.40
N LYS A 77 -11.14 14.62 20.23
CA LYS A 77 -9.99 13.68 20.38
C LYS A 77 -10.44 12.32 20.89
N ASN A 78 -11.40 12.27 21.82
CA ASN A 78 -11.92 11.02 22.36
C ASN A 78 -12.79 10.25 21.36
N ASP A 79 -13.42 10.93 20.40
CA ASP A 79 -14.26 10.33 19.37
C ASP A 79 -13.43 9.72 18.23
N ILE A 80 -12.14 10.03 18.14
CA ILE A 80 -11.26 9.49 17.11
C ILE A 80 -10.93 8.02 17.42
N VAL A 81 -11.40 7.12 16.55
CA VAL A 81 -11.08 5.69 16.64
C VAL A 81 -9.93 5.37 15.69
N PHE A 82 -8.78 5.00 16.21
CA PHE A 82 -7.61 4.57 15.45
C PHE A 82 -7.68 3.06 15.20
N ALA A 83 -8.35 2.68 14.11
CA ALA A 83 -8.58 1.28 13.76
C ALA A 83 -7.54 0.70 12.78
N GLY A 84 -6.86 1.55 12.02
CA GLY A 84 -5.82 1.16 11.09
C GLY A 84 -4.43 1.46 11.62
N LYS A 85 -3.42 0.62 11.26
CA LYS A 85 -2.03 0.83 11.67
C LYS A 85 -1.08 0.44 10.56
N VAL A 86 -0.04 1.25 10.38
CA VAL A 86 1.17 0.89 9.63
C VAL A 86 2.31 0.86 10.64
N HIS A 87 2.77 -0.33 10.94
CA HIS A 87 3.94 -0.53 11.80
C HIS A 87 5.15 -0.81 10.91
N PHE A 88 6.26 -0.13 11.12
CA PHE A 88 7.46 -0.34 10.32
C PHE A 88 8.72 -0.25 11.16
N LYS A 89 9.64 -1.13 10.82
CA LYS A 89 10.95 -1.22 11.46
C LYS A 89 12.01 -0.57 10.59
N THR A 90 12.80 0.28 11.21
CA THR A 90 13.98 0.91 10.61
C THR A 90 15.24 0.48 11.36
N THR A 91 16.40 0.92 10.89
CA THR A 91 17.67 0.76 11.64
C THR A 91 17.67 1.50 12.97
N ASP A 92 16.87 2.55 13.10
CA ASP A 92 16.85 3.42 14.27
C ASP A 92 15.78 3.03 15.30
N GLY A 93 14.85 2.11 14.92
CA GLY A 93 13.82 1.62 15.81
C GLY A 93 12.54 1.18 15.09
N GLU A 94 11.52 0.91 15.90
CA GLU A 94 10.18 0.56 15.43
C GLU A 94 9.27 1.77 15.56
N HIS A 95 8.45 1.98 14.54
CA HIS A 95 7.55 3.12 14.42
C HIS A 95 6.15 2.67 14.05
N THR A 96 5.15 3.41 14.52
CA THR A 96 3.75 3.13 14.23
C THR A 96 3.05 4.39 13.76
N LEU A 97 2.44 4.34 12.59
CA LEU A 97 1.47 5.32 12.12
C LEU A 97 0.07 4.74 12.34
N GLU A 98 -0.71 5.37 13.16
CA GLU A 98 -2.10 5.02 13.41
C GLU A 98 -3.02 5.84 12.51
N ILE A 99 -3.99 5.17 11.87
CA ILE A 99 -4.96 5.76 10.96
C ILE A 99 -6.32 5.78 11.66
N GLY A 100 -6.83 6.96 11.88
CA GLY A 100 -8.09 7.21 12.57
C GLY A 100 -9.31 7.28 11.66
N THR A 101 -10.44 7.63 12.28
CA THR A 101 -11.69 7.93 11.58
C THR A 101 -11.51 9.08 10.59
N PRO A 102 -12.41 9.24 9.59
CA PRO A 102 -12.43 10.42 8.73
C PRO A 102 -12.59 11.70 9.56
N ALA A 103 -11.91 12.76 9.14
CA ALA A 103 -12.04 14.08 9.75
C ALA A 103 -13.42 14.66 9.45
N ASP A 104 -14.02 15.32 10.45
CA ASP A 104 -15.31 15.99 10.27
C ASP A 104 -15.10 17.36 9.61
N LEU A 105 -15.18 17.39 8.28
CA LEU A 105 -15.00 18.60 7.49
C LEU A 105 -16.12 19.63 7.71
N SER A 106 -17.25 19.25 8.31
CA SER A 106 -18.32 20.19 8.66
C SER A 106 -17.98 21.03 9.88
N LYS A 107 -17.21 20.47 10.81
CA LYS A 107 -16.68 21.18 11.98
C LYS A 107 -15.38 21.94 11.67
N HIS A 108 -14.61 21.41 10.72
CA HIS A 108 -13.29 21.92 10.31
C HIS A 108 -13.26 22.25 8.82
N PRO A 109 -13.96 23.32 8.38
CA PRO A 109 -14.08 23.68 6.97
C PRO A 109 -12.72 24.04 6.33
N GLU A 110 -11.73 24.44 7.10
CA GLU A 110 -10.36 24.71 6.65
C GLU A 110 -9.69 23.46 6.05
N TRP A 111 -10.10 22.26 6.46
CA TRP A 111 -9.54 21.01 5.95
C TRP A 111 -10.22 20.51 4.66
N THR A 112 -11.27 21.18 4.20
CA THR A 112 -11.96 20.80 2.94
C THR A 112 -11.02 20.86 1.72
N PHE A 113 -9.95 21.65 1.80
CA PHE A 113 -8.91 21.73 0.78
C PHE A 113 -8.22 20.37 0.53
N TYR A 114 -8.11 19.52 1.56
CA TYR A 114 -7.47 18.20 1.46
C TYR A 114 -8.40 17.13 0.89
N GLY A 115 -9.70 17.41 0.78
CA GLY A 115 -10.70 16.56 0.15
C GLY A 115 -11.48 15.65 1.10
N GLU A 116 -12.61 15.16 0.60
CA GLU A 116 -13.43 14.18 1.32
C GLU A 116 -12.62 12.89 1.55
N GLY A 117 -12.75 12.32 2.76
CA GLY A 117 -12.00 11.14 3.17
C GLY A 117 -10.64 11.44 3.80
N THR A 118 -10.30 12.74 4.02
CA THR A 118 -9.20 13.14 4.90
C THR A 118 -9.36 12.45 6.26
N ARG A 119 -8.26 11.90 6.81
CA ARG A 119 -8.30 11.13 8.05
C ARG A 119 -7.40 11.73 9.12
N TYR A 120 -7.79 11.52 10.36
CA TYR A 120 -6.89 11.73 11.49
C TYR A 120 -5.79 10.68 11.48
N VAL A 121 -4.58 11.11 11.82
CA VAL A 121 -3.41 10.23 11.94
C VAL A 121 -2.63 10.58 13.20
N ARG A 122 -1.94 9.59 13.75
CA ARG A 122 -1.06 9.76 14.90
C ARG A 122 0.19 8.90 14.74
N PHE A 123 1.34 9.46 15.11
CA PHE A 123 2.63 8.79 14.99
C PHE A 123 3.19 8.46 16.37
N ASP A 124 3.64 7.21 16.57
CA ASP A 124 4.29 6.70 17.78
C ASP A 124 3.56 7.06 19.09
N ASN A 125 2.24 6.94 19.09
CA ASN A 125 1.39 7.34 20.23
C ASN A 125 1.59 8.79 20.68
N SER A 126 2.08 9.66 19.80
CA SER A 126 2.21 11.10 20.10
C SER A 126 0.86 11.67 20.56
N PRO A 127 0.84 12.62 21.51
CA PRO A 127 -0.36 13.37 21.81
C PRO A 127 -0.82 14.28 20.66
N THR A 128 0.07 14.53 19.70
CA THR A 128 -0.24 15.33 18.51
C THR A 128 -1.03 14.50 17.51
N ILE A 129 -2.20 15.00 17.14
CA ILE A 129 -3.02 14.46 16.08
C ILE A 129 -2.80 15.32 14.85
N ALA A 130 -2.61 14.66 13.71
CA ALA A 130 -2.47 15.30 12.41
C ALA A 130 -3.59 14.84 11.48
N ILE A 131 -3.71 15.47 10.33
CA ILE A 131 -4.59 15.03 9.24
C ILE A 131 -3.79 14.65 8.02
N MET A 132 -4.36 13.75 7.25
CA MET A 132 -3.76 13.25 6.03
C MET A 132 -4.81 13.08 4.94
N ALA A 133 -4.50 13.63 3.76
CA ALA A 133 -5.36 13.59 2.58
C ALA A 133 -5.57 12.15 2.07
N PRO A 134 -6.73 11.86 1.43
CA PRO A 134 -7.08 10.52 0.97
C PRO A 134 -6.03 9.89 0.05
N GLN A 135 -5.45 10.68 -0.84
CA GLN A 135 -4.46 10.19 -1.82
C GLN A 135 -3.20 9.68 -1.13
N ARG A 136 -2.78 10.35 -0.05
CA ARG A 136 -1.63 9.95 0.76
C ARG A 136 -1.96 8.71 1.59
N ILE A 137 -3.17 8.68 2.18
CA ILE A 137 -3.66 7.50 2.91
C ILE A 137 -3.63 6.25 2.02
N VAL A 138 -4.19 6.31 0.81
CA VAL A 138 -4.18 5.17 -0.12
C VAL A 138 -2.75 4.70 -0.46
N GLY A 139 -1.80 5.63 -0.50
CA GLY A 139 -0.40 5.30 -0.79
C GLY A 139 0.33 4.61 0.35
N ILE A 140 0.08 5.02 1.61
CA ILE A 140 0.77 4.47 2.80
C ILE A 140 0.00 3.36 3.51
N PHE A 141 -1.29 3.22 3.20
CA PHE A 141 -2.20 2.25 3.80
C PHE A 141 -2.98 1.49 2.73
N PRO A 142 -2.26 0.82 1.80
CA PRO A 142 -2.90 0.05 0.74
C PRO A 142 -3.58 -1.20 1.30
N SER A 143 -4.63 -1.65 0.63
CA SER A 143 -5.18 -2.98 0.88
C SER A 143 -4.26 -4.07 0.30
N LEU A 144 -4.43 -5.31 0.76
CA LEU A 144 -3.69 -6.45 0.20
C LEU A 144 -3.92 -6.58 -1.31
N ILE A 145 -5.14 -6.32 -1.79
CA ILE A 145 -5.48 -6.41 -3.22
C ILE A 145 -4.76 -5.34 -4.04
N ASP A 146 -4.52 -4.15 -3.46
CA ASP A 146 -3.77 -3.09 -4.13
C ASP A 146 -2.28 -3.42 -4.26
N MET A 147 -1.76 -4.25 -3.36
CA MET A 147 -0.37 -4.71 -3.36
C MET A 147 -0.11 -5.86 -4.32
N ARG A 148 -1.16 -6.54 -4.80
CA ARG A 148 -1.01 -7.67 -5.72
C ARG A 148 -0.60 -7.19 -7.10
N SER A 149 0.33 -7.92 -7.71
CA SER A 149 0.65 -7.74 -9.12
C SER A 149 -0.59 -8.03 -9.97
N LYS A 150 -0.90 -7.11 -10.87
CA LYS A 150 -1.95 -7.27 -11.88
C LYS A 150 -1.39 -7.96 -13.14
N GLU A 151 -0.11 -8.28 -13.13
CA GLU A 151 0.54 -8.99 -14.21
C GLU A 151 0.10 -10.45 -14.17
N VAL A 152 -0.70 -10.86 -15.16
CA VAL A 152 -1.24 -12.24 -15.23
C VAL A 152 -0.17 -13.20 -15.75
N TRP A 153 0.72 -12.70 -16.62
CA TRP A 153 1.87 -13.44 -17.16
C TRP A 153 2.94 -12.48 -17.69
N GLN A 154 4.19 -12.88 -17.64
CA GLN A 154 5.28 -12.26 -18.40
C GLN A 154 5.59 -13.13 -19.63
N LEU A 155 5.35 -12.57 -20.82
CA LEU A 155 5.78 -13.17 -22.07
C LEU A 155 7.09 -12.51 -22.49
N ASP A 156 8.15 -13.28 -22.57
CA ASP A 156 9.34 -12.86 -23.31
C ASP A 156 8.96 -12.79 -24.78
N SER A 157 8.99 -11.58 -25.36
CA SER A 157 8.63 -11.34 -26.77
C SER A 157 9.46 -12.18 -27.76
N THR A 158 10.61 -12.70 -27.31
CA THR A 158 11.46 -13.61 -28.10
C THR A 158 11.08 -15.08 -28.00
N SER A 159 10.24 -15.44 -27.02
CA SER A 159 9.94 -16.85 -26.71
C SER A 159 8.66 -17.38 -27.37
N PHE A 160 7.84 -16.55 -28.02
CA PHE A 160 6.61 -17.00 -28.66
C PHE A 160 6.66 -16.91 -30.19
N SER A 161 6.13 -17.92 -30.85
CA SER A 161 6.04 -18.00 -32.32
C SER A 161 4.71 -17.47 -32.86
N SER A 162 3.68 -17.41 -32.04
CA SER A 162 2.37 -16.84 -32.41
C SER A 162 1.52 -16.57 -31.15
N ILE A 163 0.62 -15.61 -31.26
CA ILE A 163 -0.45 -15.36 -30.28
C ILE A 163 -1.77 -15.65 -30.98
N GLU A 164 -2.63 -16.42 -30.35
CA GLU A 164 -3.98 -16.72 -30.84
C GLU A 164 -5.00 -16.18 -29.84
N ILE A 165 -5.93 -15.37 -30.34
CA ILE A 165 -7.03 -14.82 -29.56
C ILE A 165 -8.32 -15.38 -30.13
N ALA A 166 -9.04 -16.18 -29.33
CA ALA A 166 -10.30 -16.79 -29.70
C ALA A 166 -11.45 -16.17 -28.90
N GLN A 167 -12.51 -15.74 -29.60
CA GLN A 167 -13.75 -15.26 -29.00
C GLN A 167 -14.95 -15.89 -29.74
N GLY A 168 -15.62 -16.83 -29.10
CA GLY A 168 -16.66 -17.63 -29.73
C GLY A 168 -16.11 -18.39 -30.96
N ASN A 169 -16.71 -18.17 -32.15
CA ASN A 169 -16.27 -18.79 -33.40
C ASN A 169 -15.21 -17.98 -34.16
N GLN A 170 -14.76 -16.87 -33.60
CA GLN A 170 -13.74 -16.01 -34.21
C GLN A 170 -12.37 -16.31 -33.59
N CYS A 171 -11.35 -16.40 -34.43
CA CYS A 171 -9.98 -16.60 -34.02
C CYS A 171 -9.06 -15.65 -34.81
N LEU A 172 -8.27 -14.87 -34.06
CA LEU A 172 -7.22 -14.01 -34.61
C LEU A 172 -5.86 -14.57 -34.22
N ARG A 173 -5.00 -14.75 -35.21
CA ARG A 173 -3.62 -15.25 -34.98
C ARG A 173 -2.60 -14.19 -35.42
N TYR A 174 -1.75 -13.78 -34.48
CA TYR A 174 -0.63 -12.87 -34.72
C TYR A 174 0.68 -13.66 -34.72
N ARG A 175 1.55 -13.36 -35.67
CA ARG A 175 2.91 -13.92 -35.73
C ARG A 175 3.92 -12.78 -35.80
N PRO A 176 5.07 -12.86 -35.13
CA PRO A 176 6.13 -11.90 -35.32
C PRO A 176 6.58 -11.93 -36.79
N VAL A 177 6.66 -10.75 -37.40
CA VAL A 177 7.25 -10.61 -38.73
C VAL A 177 8.76 -10.52 -38.51
N ALA A 178 9.53 -11.43 -39.14
CA ALA A 178 10.97 -11.31 -39.13
C ALA A 178 11.37 -9.92 -39.70
N PRO A 179 12.27 -9.17 -39.04
CA PRO A 179 12.76 -7.95 -39.65
C PRO A 179 13.35 -8.30 -41.02
N ASN A 180 12.89 -7.59 -42.05
CA ASN A 180 13.50 -7.71 -43.38
C ASN A 180 14.98 -7.30 -43.23
N VAL A 181 15.85 -8.26 -43.43
CA VAL A 181 17.33 -8.06 -43.52
C VAL A 181 17.65 -7.40 -44.86
#